data_b8297c4a914f15410f638961627b66bd
#
_entry.id   b8297c4a914f15410f638961627b66bd
#
_cell.length_a   1.000
_cell.length_b   1.000
_cell.length_c   1.000
_cell.angle_alpha   90.00
_cell.angle_beta   90.00
_cell.angle_gamma   90.00
#
_symmetry.space_group_name_H-M   'P 1'
#
loop_
_entity.id
_entity.type
_entity.pdbx_description
1 polymer ?
#
loop_
_entity_poly.entity_id
_entity_poly.type
_entity_poly.pdbx_seq_one_letter_code
_entity_poly.pdbx_strand_id
1 'polypeptide(L)'
;MTTVRLFAHLRELAGTGRLEVEGETVGEVLAAVESRLGPEFAAGLSTAAVWRNGEAARSDDPVGADDELAVIPPVSGGANEGGSGLVVDASALAGVIALLVLIGANIADGAAFWAAALVAVLAAWVIDLSYRFEVRGRLLPQTALLVVMVLSAISTHVLGGIGLGLSLFIAVVVTMGWGVALQQYRALETVAPGVMVALLGGSALGSLMLSRTVHEVESHATSIFLLVLVVAGIAAWILDQVRTPLIDPFTGTALASVVAAAAGAFVWGEDLVGYLLVGLGMAVGLVAGRGFGSLIRTGRLSLSRPAPGALTALDGAILAAALYYPILSVAL
;
A
#
# COMPACT_ATOMS: atom_id res chain seq x y z
N MET A 1 1.75 45.51 -5.75
CA MET A 1 2.55 44.27 -5.95
C MET A 1 1.79 43.09 -5.35
N THR A 2 1.55 42.07 -6.11
CA THR A 2 0.87 40.84 -5.66
C THR A 2 1.88 39.92 -5.02
N THR A 3 1.52 39.27 -3.92
CA THR A 3 2.36 38.30 -3.25
C THR A 3 2.16 36.93 -3.88
N VAL A 4 3.23 36.30 -4.40
CA VAL A 4 3.23 34.90 -4.92
C VAL A 4 3.91 34.01 -3.92
N ARG A 5 3.18 32.99 -3.40
CA ARG A 5 3.71 31.96 -2.51
C ARG A 5 3.98 30.68 -3.28
N LEU A 6 5.20 30.20 -3.15
CA LEU A 6 5.69 28.99 -3.82
C LEU A 6 5.81 27.84 -2.82
N PHE A 7 5.43 26.63 -3.27
CA PHE A 7 5.44 25.43 -2.45
C PHE A 7 6.29 24.32 -3.05
N ALA A 8 6.74 23.40 -2.21
CA ALA A 8 7.51 22.23 -2.55
C ALA A 8 8.67 22.53 -3.51
N HIS A 9 8.82 21.78 -4.57
CA HIS A 9 9.93 21.91 -5.54
C HIS A 9 9.98 23.28 -6.26
N LEU A 10 8.85 23.97 -6.49
CA LEU A 10 8.88 25.34 -7.04
C LEU A 10 9.56 26.34 -6.09
N ARG A 11 9.42 26.13 -4.78
CA ARG A 11 10.14 26.90 -3.76
C ARG A 11 11.65 26.64 -3.80
N GLU A 12 12.04 25.38 -4.06
CA GLU A 12 13.46 25.00 -4.18
C GLU A 12 14.10 25.60 -5.43
N LEU A 13 13.42 25.56 -6.57
CA LEU A 13 13.87 26.16 -7.81
C LEU A 13 13.98 27.69 -7.73
N ALA A 14 13.06 28.35 -7.01
CA ALA A 14 13.08 29.80 -6.83
C ALA A 14 14.06 30.26 -5.75
N GLY A 15 14.56 29.37 -4.89
CA GLY A 15 15.39 29.72 -3.72
C GLY A 15 14.64 30.52 -2.63
N THR A 16 13.33 30.76 -2.82
CA THR A 16 12.47 31.51 -1.89
C THR A 16 11.04 30.99 -1.92
N GLY A 17 10.36 31.09 -0.78
CA GLY A 17 8.94 30.71 -0.67
C GLY A 17 7.96 31.84 -0.98
N ARG A 18 8.44 33.07 -1.19
CA ARG A 18 7.61 34.28 -1.40
C ARG A 18 8.29 35.22 -2.38
N LEU A 19 7.51 35.71 -3.33
CA LEU A 19 7.90 36.72 -4.32
C LEU A 19 6.85 37.80 -4.39
N GLU A 20 7.29 39.02 -4.60
CA GLU A 20 6.41 40.15 -4.91
C GLU A 20 6.55 40.49 -6.39
N VAL A 21 5.44 40.49 -7.11
CA VAL A 21 5.39 40.68 -8.56
C VAL A 21 4.25 41.63 -8.94
N GLU A 22 4.44 42.39 -9.99
CA GLU A 22 3.40 43.26 -10.56
C GLU A 22 2.71 42.59 -11.72
N GLY A 23 1.41 42.75 -11.83
CA GLY A 23 0.57 42.28 -12.92
C GLY A 23 -0.88 42.62 -12.64
N GLU A 24 -1.70 42.75 -13.68
CA GLU A 24 -3.13 43.04 -13.58
C GLU A 24 -3.97 41.75 -13.55
N THR A 25 -3.42 40.65 -14.07
CA THR A 25 -4.06 39.34 -14.07
C THR A 25 -3.14 38.28 -13.49
N VAL A 26 -3.74 37.15 -13.08
CA VAL A 26 -2.99 35.98 -12.59
C VAL A 26 -1.98 35.51 -13.65
N GLY A 27 -2.37 35.48 -14.93
CA GLY A 27 -1.49 35.07 -16.04
C GLY A 27 -0.29 35.99 -16.20
N GLU A 28 -0.45 37.31 -16.10
CA GLU A 28 0.65 38.28 -16.18
C GLU A 28 1.63 38.15 -15.03
N VAL A 29 1.11 37.99 -13.79
CA VAL A 29 1.94 37.73 -12.61
C VAL A 29 2.76 36.49 -12.78
N LEU A 30 2.14 35.37 -13.24
CA LEU A 30 2.84 34.10 -13.44
C LEU A 30 3.88 34.19 -14.57
N ALA A 31 3.57 34.84 -15.69
CA ALA A 31 4.51 35.09 -16.79
C ALA A 31 5.73 35.91 -16.34
N ALA A 32 5.52 36.90 -15.47
CA ALA A 32 6.60 37.70 -14.90
C ALA A 32 7.50 36.85 -13.96
N VAL A 33 6.90 35.90 -13.20
CA VAL A 33 7.66 34.96 -12.35
C VAL A 33 8.46 33.98 -13.24
N GLU A 34 7.86 33.44 -14.29
CA GLU A 34 8.54 32.53 -15.25
C GLU A 34 9.75 33.23 -15.91
N SER A 35 9.56 34.45 -16.39
CA SER A 35 10.65 35.20 -17.04
C SER A 35 11.83 35.48 -16.12
N ARG A 36 11.56 35.60 -14.82
CA ARG A 36 12.56 35.88 -13.77
C ARG A 36 13.31 34.62 -13.32
N LEU A 37 12.64 33.47 -13.27
CA LEU A 37 13.17 32.22 -12.68
C LEU A 37 13.62 31.20 -13.75
N GLY A 38 13.27 31.40 -15.01
CA GLY A 38 13.79 30.61 -16.12
C GLY A 38 12.99 29.36 -16.49
N PRO A 39 13.47 28.58 -17.50
CA PRO A 39 12.70 27.52 -18.15
C PRO A 39 12.42 26.30 -17.26
N GLU A 40 13.28 25.99 -16.30
CA GLU A 40 13.04 24.88 -15.36
C GLU A 40 11.84 25.20 -14.43
N PHE A 41 11.73 26.45 -14.00
CA PHE A 41 10.59 26.89 -13.20
C PHE A 41 9.29 26.91 -14.02
N ALA A 42 9.35 27.39 -15.26
CA ALA A 42 8.21 27.38 -16.20
C ALA A 42 7.63 25.98 -16.42
N ALA A 43 8.50 24.98 -16.58
CA ALA A 43 8.08 23.58 -16.68
C ALA A 43 7.32 23.08 -15.45
N GLY A 44 7.78 23.43 -14.25
CA GLY A 44 7.08 23.10 -13.00
C GLY A 44 5.77 23.88 -12.79
N LEU A 45 5.73 25.14 -13.26
CA LEU A 45 4.57 26.01 -13.16
C LEU A 45 3.41 25.54 -14.06
N SER A 46 3.73 25.00 -15.25
CA SER A 46 2.73 24.53 -16.24
C SER A 46 1.78 23.45 -15.69
N THR A 47 2.19 22.73 -14.66
CA THR A 47 1.41 21.68 -14.00
C THR A 47 0.87 22.06 -12.64
N ALA A 48 1.18 23.27 -12.15
CA ALA A 48 0.81 23.71 -10.82
C ALA A 48 -0.62 24.26 -10.76
N ALA A 49 -1.32 24.02 -9.65
CA ALA A 49 -2.60 24.67 -9.36
C ALA A 49 -2.34 26.05 -8.74
N VAL A 50 -3.08 27.04 -9.23
CA VAL A 50 -2.99 28.42 -8.75
C VAL A 50 -4.25 28.77 -7.95
N TRP A 51 -4.03 29.34 -6.77
CA TRP A 51 -5.09 29.75 -5.86
C TRP A 51 -4.89 31.23 -5.51
N ARG A 52 -5.97 32.02 -5.58
CA ARG A 52 -5.99 33.44 -5.16
C ARG A 52 -6.78 33.57 -3.87
N ASN A 53 -6.17 34.02 -2.81
CA ASN A 53 -6.80 34.20 -1.49
C ASN A 53 -7.55 32.94 -0.98
N GLY A 54 -7.08 31.73 -1.34
CA GLY A 54 -7.70 30.48 -0.94
C GLY A 54 -8.76 29.92 -1.89
N GLU A 55 -9.06 30.59 -3.02
CA GLU A 55 -9.95 30.14 -4.07
C GLU A 55 -9.16 29.79 -5.35
N ALA A 56 -9.60 28.78 -6.09
CA ALA A 56 -8.95 28.38 -7.34
C ALA A 56 -9.04 29.52 -8.37
N ALA A 57 -7.90 29.91 -8.92
CA ALA A 57 -7.78 31.06 -9.82
C ALA A 57 -7.51 30.61 -11.27
N ARG A 58 -8.02 31.39 -12.23
CA ARG A 58 -7.75 31.26 -13.66
C ARG A 58 -6.78 32.34 -14.11
N SER A 59 -6.13 32.10 -15.25
CA SER A 59 -5.13 33.03 -15.80
C SER A 59 -5.71 34.43 -16.13
N ASP A 60 -7.01 34.52 -16.45
CA ASP A 60 -7.72 35.75 -16.78
C ASP A 60 -8.32 36.49 -15.54
N ASP A 61 -8.21 35.90 -14.36
CA ASP A 61 -8.71 36.53 -13.14
C ASP A 61 -7.89 37.80 -12.79
N PRO A 62 -8.55 38.94 -12.45
CA PRO A 62 -7.85 40.13 -12.08
C PRO A 62 -7.19 39.96 -10.70
N VAL A 63 -6.04 40.65 -10.50
CA VAL A 63 -5.24 40.60 -9.27
C VAL A 63 -4.99 41.98 -8.73
N GLY A 64 -5.24 42.16 -7.46
CA GLY A 64 -4.98 43.44 -6.72
C GLY A 64 -3.65 43.42 -5.97
N ALA A 65 -3.25 44.60 -5.49
CA ALA A 65 -1.98 44.76 -4.76
C ALA A 65 -1.90 43.99 -3.43
N ASP A 66 -3.04 43.65 -2.83
CA ASP A 66 -3.11 42.93 -1.56
C ASP A 66 -3.46 41.44 -1.74
N ASP A 67 -3.57 40.97 -2.99
CA ASP A 67 -3.88 39.56 -3.27
C ASP A 67 -2.66 38.65 -3.06
N GLU A 68 -2.93 37.48 -2.53
CA GLU A 68 -1.97 36.39 -2.38
C GLU A 68 -2.26 35.27 -3.41
N LEU A 69 -1.30 35.00 -4.27
CA LEU A 69 -1.34 33.86 -5.18
C LEU A 69 -0.52 32.70 -4.62
N ALA A 70 -1.17 31.58 -4.31
CA ALA A 70 -0.51 30.34 -3.90
C ALA A 70 -0.33 29.43 -5.12
N VAL A 71 0.92 29.15 -5.48
CA VAL A 71 1.27 28.23 -6.58
C VAL A 71 1.66 26.88 -6.00
N ILE A 72 0.80 25.91 -6.17
CA ILE A 72 0.92 24.60 -5.55
C ILE A 72 1.22 23.59 -6.67
N PRO A 73 2.47 23.07 -6.78
CA PRO A 73 2.78 22.02 -7.73
C PRO A 73 1.95 20.76 -7.40
N PRO A 74 1.66 19.91 -8.41
CA PRO A 74 0.95 18.66 -8.17
C PRO A 74 1.72 17.87 -7.12
N VAL A 75 1.05 17.54 -6.02
CA VAL A 75 1.62 16.61 -5.05
C VAL A 75 1.80 15.27 -5.76
N SER A 76 2.96 14.65 -5.64
CA SER A 76 3.24 13.33 -6.21
C SER A 76 2.21 12.33 -5.68
N GLY A 77 1.14 12.08 -6.43
CA GLY A 77 -0.05 11.32 -6.02
C GLY A 77 -1.39 11.93 -6.47
N GLY A 78 -1.39 13.14 -7.04
CA GLY A 78 -2.57 13.73 -7.67
C GLY A 78 -2.75 13.15 -9.08
N ALA A 79 -3.94 12.62 -9.37
CA ALA A 79 -4.32 12.11 -10.68
C ALA A 79 -4.06 13.20 -11.75
N ASN A 80 -3.45 12.81 -12.88
CA ASN A 80 -3.42 13.60 -14.09
C ASN A 80 -4.86 13.89 -14.53
N GLU A 81 -5.33 15.09 -14.31
CA GLU A 81 -6.54 15.58 -14.95
C GLU A 81 -6.23 15.87 -16.42
N GLY A 82 -6.45 14.90 -17.27
CA GLY A 82 -6.28 15.13 -18.73
C GLY A 82 -6.02 13.91 -19.58
N GLY A 83 -6.53 12.74 -19.22
CA GLY A 83 -6.50 11.59 -20.10
C GLY A 83 -7.57 10.58 -19.73
N SER A 84 -8.50 10.30 -20.65
CA SER A 84 -9.47 9.21 -20.55
C SER A 84 -8.80 7.82 -20.75
N GLY A 85 -7.55 7.66 -20.33
CA GLY A 85 -6.80 6.41 -20.35
C GLY A 85 -6.80 5.79 -18.95
N LEU A 86 -6.98 4.48 -18.89
CA LEU A 86 -6.77 3.67 -17.67
C LEU A 86 -5.35 3.94 -17.14
N VAL A 87 -5.25 4.72 -16.07
CA VAL A 87 -3.97 4.97 -15.41
C VAL A 87 -3.67 3.76 -14.53
N VAL A 88 -2.83 2.87 -15.02
CA VAL A 88 -2.29 1.77 -14.22
C VAL A 88 -1.16 2.33 -13.36
N ASP A 89 -1.41 2.53 -12.09
CA ASP A 89 -0.39 2.94 -11.12
C ASP A 89 0.67 1.82 -10.95
N ALA A 90 1.92 2.22 -10.71
CA ALA A 90 3.03 1.29 -10.48
C ALA A 90 2.74 0.32 -9.33
N SER A 91 1.98 0.74 -8.31
CA SER A 91 1.58 -0.12 -7.20
C SER A 91 0.55 -1.17 -7.62
N ALA A 92 -0.38 -0.83 -8.51
CA ALA A 92 -1.33 -1.78 -9.07
C ALA A 92 -0.61 -2.83 -9.93
N LEU A 93 0.34 -2.40 -10.77
CA LEU A 93 1.14 -3.31 -11.60
C LEU A 93 1.95 -4.28 -10.73
N ALA A 94 2.64 -3.77 -9.71
CA ALA A 94 3.42 -4.61 -8.80
C ALA A 94 2.53 -5.59 -8.01
N GLY A 95 1.33 -5.15 -7.59
CA GLY A 95 0.32 -6.02 -6.98
C GLY A 95 -0.15 -7.14 -7.91
N VAL A 96 -0.39 -6.83 -9.18
CA VAL A 96 -0.75 -7.81 -10.21
C VAL A 96 0.38 -8.82 -10.43
N ILE A 97 1.63 -8.38 -10.52
CA ILE A 97 2.78 -9.27 -10.67
C ILE A 97 2.90 -10.22 -9.48
N ALA A 98 2.80 -9.69 -8.25
CA ALA A 98 2.82 -10.52 -7.04
C ALA A 98 1.70 -11.56 -7.04
N LEU A 99 0.50 -11.18 -7.44
CA LEU A 99 -0.64 -12.07 -7.54
C LEU A 99 -0.43 -13.15 -8.60
N LEU A 100 0.10 -12.81 -9.78
CA LEU A 100 0.43 -13.77 -10.83
C LEU A 100 1.49 -14.78 -10.39
N VAL A 101 2.50 -14.35 -9.62
CA VAL A 101 3.49 -15.24 -9.02
C VAL A 101 2.84 -16.23 -8.06
N LEU A 102 1.93 -15.78 -7.20
CA LEU A 102 1.20 -16.66 -6.27
C LEU A 102 0.25 -17.62 -7.00
N ILE A 103 -0.48 -17.14 -8.01
CA ILE A 103 -1.36 -17.98 -8.84
C ILE A 103 -0.54 -19.06 -9.57
N GLY A 104 0.58 -18.68 -10.19
CA GLY A 104 1.47 -19.62 -10.86
C GLY A 104 2.03 -20.69 -9.92
N ALA A 105 2.44 -20.29 -8.71
CA ALA A 105 2.92 -21.22 -7.69
C ALA A 105 1.80 -22.13 -7.15
N ASN A 106 0.56 -21.63 -7.07
CA ASN A 106 -0.60 -22.44 -6.67
C ASN A 106 -0.94 -23.49 -7.73
N ILE A 107 -0.89 -23.12 -9.02
CA ILE A 107 -1.12 -24.04 -10.16
C ILE A 107 -0.01 -25.08 -10.26
N ALA A 108 1.25 -24.73 -9.97
CA ALA A 108 2.38 -25.64 -9.98
C ALA A 108 2.29 -26.73 -8.90
N ASP A 109 1.38 -26.58 -7.95
CA ASP A 109 1.00 -27.54 -6.90
C ASP A 109 2.14 -28.17 -6.11
N GLY A 110 3.21 -27.41 -5.86
CA GLY A 110 4.35 -27.84 -5.05
C GLY A 110 4.49 -27.03 -3.78
N ALA A 111 4.56 -27.69 -2.62
CA ALA A 111 4.74 -26.99 -1.33
C ALA A 111 5.99 -26.09 -1.33
N ALA A 112 7.07 -26.54 -1.97
CA ALA A 112 8.30 -25.76 -2.10
C ALA A 112 8.12 -24.54 -3.02
N PHE A 113 7.43 -24.68 -4.15
CA PHE A 113 7.13 -23.57 -5.06
C PHE A 113 6.24 -22.52 -4.38
N TRP A 114 5.23 -22.99 -3.64
CA TRP A 114 4.35 -22.12 -2.89
C TRP A 114 5.10 -21.33 -1.81
N ALA A 115 5.90 -22.02 -0.99
CA ALA A 115 6.72 -21.39 0.04
C ALA A 115 7.72 -20.37 -0.57
N ALA A 116 8.38 -20.73 -1.67
CA ALA A 116 9.32 -19.83 -2.35
C ALA A 116 8.62 -18.57 -2.91
N ALA A 117 7.43 -18.74 -3.51
CA ALA A 117 6.64 -17.63 -4.01
C ALA A 117 6.20 -16.68 -2.89
N LEU A 118 5.70 -17.23 -1.76
CA LEU A 118 5.33 -16.44 -0.59
C LEU A 118 6.52 -15.66 -0.02
N VAL A 119 7.67 -16.32 0.16
CA VAL A 119 8.89 -15.67 0.63
C VAL A 119 9.33 -14.58 -0.34
N ALA A 120 9.28 -14.81 -1.65
CA ALA A 120 9.66 -13.81 -2.65
C ALA A 120 8.75 -12.56 -2.62
N VAL A 121 7.43 -12.76 -2.56
CA VAL A 121 6.45 -11.66 -2.50
C VAL A 121 6.59 -10.87 -1.20
N LEU A 122 6.73 -11.55 -0.06
CA LEU A 122 6.92 -10.88 1.23
C LEU A 122 8.28 -10.19 1.34
N ALA A 123 9.34 -10.77 0.77
CA ALA A 123 10.66 -10.14 0.71
C ALA A 123 10.61 -8.85 -0.12
N ALA A 124 9.94 -8.86 -1.28
CA ALA A 124 9.75 -7.66 -2.09
C ALA A 124 8.97 -6.58 -1.31
N TRP A 125 7.93 -6.97 -0.58
CA TRP A 125 7.17 -6.05 0.27
C TRP A 125 8.02 -5.45 1.41
N VAL A 126 8.84 -6.25 2.09
CA VAL A 126 9.77 -5.79 3.13
C VAL A 126 10.80 -4.81 2.55
N ILE A 127 11.32 -5.08 1.34
CA ILE A 127 12.27 -4.20 0.66
C ILE A 127 11.62 -2.85 0.33
N ASP A 128 10.40 -2.85 -0.22
CA ASP A 128 9.65 -1.62 -0.52
C ASP A 128 9.37 -0.80 0.76
N LEU A 129 8.97 -1.46 1.85
CA LEU A 129 8.81 -0.82 3.15
C LEU A 129 10.12 -0.21 3.67
N SER A 130 11.21 -0.97 3.63
CA SER A 130 12.52 -0.54 4.14
C SER A 130 13.02 0.69 3.40
N TYR A 131 12.89 0.72 2.07
CA TYR A 131 13.23 1.88 1.25
C TYR A 131 12.44 3.13 1.66
N ARG A 132 11.15 2.98 1.95
CA ARG A 132 10.29 4.10 2.38
C ARG A 132 10.63 4.62 3.77
N PHE A 133 11.10 3.75 4.66
CA PHE A 133 11.61 4.16 5.97
C PHE A 133 12.92 4.93 5.84
N GLU A 134 13.83 4.49 4.97
CA GLU A 134 15.13 5.13 4.72
C GLU A 134 14.97 6.55 4.17
N VAL A 135 14.07 6.77 3.20
CA VAL A 135 13.73 8.09 2.65
C VAL A 135 13.27 9.08 3.74
N ARG A 136 12.80 8.59 4.89
CA ARG A 136 12.40 9.41 6.04
C ARG A 136 13.46 9.54 7.11
N GLY A 137 14.68 9.08 6.84
CA GLY A 137 15.74 9.06 7.84
C GLY A 137 15.51 8.05 8.97
N ARG A 138 14.64 7.04 8.75
CA ARG A 138 14.42 5.92 9.65
C ARG A 138 14.92 4.64 9.01
N LEU A 139 15.45 3.71 9.81
CA LEU A 139 15.96 2.43 9.31
C LEU A 139 15.07 1.30 9.80
N LEU A 140 14.57 0.45 8.89
CA LEU A 140 14.00 -0.85 9.26
C LEU A 140 15.10 -1.91 9.26
N PRO A 141 15.06 -2.89 10.17
CA PRO A 141 16.04 -3.99 10.19
C PRO A 141 15.75 -4.98 9.05
N GLN A 142 15.94 -4.55 7.79
CA GLN A 142 15.58 -5.28 6.59
C GLN A 142 16.14 -6.71 6.59
N THR A 143 17.42 -6.87 6.92
CA THR A 143 18.06 -8.20 6.95
C THR A 143 17.41 -9.13 7.97
N ALA A 144 17.09 -8.63 9.17
CA ALA A 144 16.39 -9.40 10.19
C ALA A 144 14.99 -9.81 9.70
N LEU A 145 14.26 -8.90 9.04
CA LEU A 145 12.94 -9.17 8.49
C LEU A 145 12.99 -10.28 7.42
N LEU A 146 13.96 -10.22 6.51
CA LEU A 146 14.15 -11.27 5.50
C LEU A 146 14.50 -12.62 6.13
N VAL A 147 15.35 -12.64 7.14
CA VAL A 147 15.67 -13.86 7.90
C VAL A 147 14.42 -14.41 8.58
N VAL A 148 13.59 -13.58 9.18
CA VAL A 148 12.31 -13.99 9.79
C VAL A 148 11.40 -14.65 8.76
N MET A 149 11.28 -14.11 7.53
CA MET A 149 10.43 -14.71 6.49
C MET A 149 10.90 -16.13 6.14
N VAL A 150 12.21 -16.32 5.96
CA VAL A 150 12.78 -17.65 5.65
C VAL A 150 12.60 -18.62 6.83
N LEU A 151 12.90 -18.18 8.04
CA LEU A 151 12.75 -19.03 9.24
C LEU A 151 11.28 -19.38 9.51
N SER A 152 10.36 -18.45 9.27
CA SER A 152 8.90 -18.71 9.37
C SER A 152 8.45 -19.76 8.34
N ALA A 153 8.96 -19.68 7.10
CA ALA A 153 8.65 -20.68 6.09
C ALA A 153 9.14 -22.07 6.50
N ILE A 154 10.39 -22.18 6.95
CA ILE A 154 11.00 -23.44 7.37
C ILE A 154 10.25 -24.00 8.58
N SER A 155 10.03 -23.20 9.63
CA SER A 155 9.36 -23.66 10.85
C SER A 155 7.94 -24.14 10.59
N THR A 156 7.18 -23.43 9.76
CA THR A 156 5.81 -23.83 9.42
C THR A 156 5.80 -25.07 8.52
N HIS A 157 6.74 -25.18 7.58
CA HIS A 157 6.84 -26.36 6.72
C HIS A 157 7.16 -27.64 7.52
N VAL A 158 8.07 -27.55 8.49
CA VAL A 158 8.54 -28.71 9.27
C VAL A 158 7.61 -29.05 10.41
N LEU A 159 7.04 -28.07 11.10
CA LEU A 159 6.30 -28.24 12.35
C LEU A 159 4.80 -27.93 12.25
N GLY A 160 4.31 -27.58 11.06
CA GLY A 160 2.90 -27.28 10.84
C GLY A 160 2.40 -26.14 11.73
N GLY A 161 1.26 -26.34 12.40
CA GLY A 161 0.65 -25.32 13.28
C GLY A 161 1.54 -24.89 14.45
N ILE A 162 2.35 -25.78 15.00
CA ILE A 162 3.35 -25.43 16.01
C ILE A 162 4.40 -24.50 15.41
N GLY A 163 4.78 -24.72 14.15
CA GLY A 163 5.72 -23.89 13.41
C GLY A 163 5.21 -22.47 13.19
N LEU A 164 3.90 -22.29 13.01
CA LEU A 164 3.29 -20.94 12.96
C LEU A 164 3.48 -20.22 14.30
N GLY A 165 3.18 -20.86 15.43
CA GLY A 165 3.42 -20.27 16.76
C GLY A 165 4.90 -19.95 16.98
N LEU A 166 5.79 -20.85 16.60
CA LEU A 166 7.24 -20.64 16.67
C LEU A 166 7.71 -19.47 15.78
N SER A 167 7.13 -19.32 14.60
CA SER A 167 7.48 -18.22 13.69
C SER A 167 7.16 -16.84 14.30
N LEU A 168 6.09 -16.71 15.07
CA LEU A 168 5.77 -15.47 15.79
C LEU A 168 6.81 -15.18 16.89
N PHE A 169 7.24 -16.20 17.61
CA PHE A 169 8.32 -16.04 18.58
C PHE A 169 9.65 -15.66 17.92
N ILE A 170 10.02 -16.33 16.83
CA ILE A 170 11.21 -16.02 16.03
C ILE A 170 11.14 -14.57 15.53
N ALA A 171 9.99 -14.12 15.05
CA ALA A 171 9.79 -12.76 14.56
C ALA A 171 10.18 -11.71 15.62
N VAL A 172 9.71 -11.89 16.85
CA VAL A 172 10.05 -11.00 17.96
C VAL A 172 11.52 -11.09 18.34
N VAL A 173 12.02 -12.30 18.60
CA VAL A 173 13.40 -12.51 19.11
C VAL A 173 14.45 -12.06 18.12
N VAL A 174 14.30 -12.43 16.83
CA VAL A 174 15.28 -12.05 15.79
C VAL A 174 15.26 -10.55 15.56
N THR A 175 14.09 -9.93 15.46
CA THR A 175 13.99 -8.49 15.19
C THR A 175 14.50 -7.65 16.37
N MET A 176 14.15 -8.01 17.59
CA MET A 176 14.64 -7.33 18.79
C MET A 176 16.13 -7.57 18.99
N GLY A 177 16.60 -8.82 18.87
CA GLY A 177 18.01 -9.17 19.01
C GLY A 177 18.90 -8.44 18.00
N TRP A 178 18.43 -8.33 16.75
CA TRP A 178 19.11 -7.57 15.72
C TRP A 178 19.22 -6.08 16.06
N GLY A 179 18.12 -5.48 16.56
CA GLY A 179 18.10 -4.10 17.02
C GLY A 179 19.09 -3.82 18.14
N VAL A 180 19.21 -4.75 19.09
CA VAL A 180 20.16 -4.65 20.20
C VAL A 180 21.61 -4.84 19.71
N ALA A 181 21.85 -5.83 18.84
CA ALA A 181 23.20 -6.18 18.39
C ALA A 181 23.85 -5.08 17.54
N LEU A 182 23.10 -4.39 16.70
CA LEU A 182 23.65 -3.40 15.78
C LEU A 182 23.74 -1.98 16.35
N GLN A 183 23.13 -1.68 17.51
CA GLN A 183 23.16 -0.36 18.20
C GLN A 183 22.88 0.88 17.30
N GLN A 184 22.64 0.67 16.01
CA GLN A 184 22.38 1.70 14.99
C GLN A 184 20.92 2.15 15.01
N TYR A 185 20.08 1.38 15.67
CA TYR A 185 18.65 1.58 15.66
C TYR A 185 18.17 2.27 16.94
N ARG A 186 17.49 3.37 16.82
CA ARG A 186 16.77 3.98 17.94
C ARG A 186 15.63 3.03 18.34
N ALA A 187 15.77 2.40 19.51
CA ALA A 187 15.03 1.21 19.92
C ALA A 187 13.52 1.28 19.70
N LEU A 188 12.84 2.36 20.08
CA LEU A 188 11.39 2.47 19.92
C LEU A 188 10.93 2.83 18.51
N GLU A 189 11.67 3.68 17.81
CA GLU A 189 11.25 4.21 16.50
C GLU A 189 11.49 3.23 15.35
N THR A 190 12.36 2.25 15.55
CA THR A 190 12.84 1.36 14.50
C THR A 190 12.52 -0.10 14.79
N VAL A 191 12.73 -0.53 16.04
CA VAL A 191 12.49 -1.93 16.45
C VAL A 191 11.00 -2.23 16.51
N ALA A 192 10.17 -1.33 17.06
CA ALA A 192 8.74 -1.58 17.17
C ALA A 192 8.03 -1.76 15.81
N PRO A 193 8.21 -0.89 14.80
CA PRO A 193 7.71 -1.15 13.46
C PRO A 193 8.30 -2.41 12.84
N GLY A 194 9.58 -2.69 13.07
CA GLY A 194 10.22 -3.91 12.61
C GLY A 194 9.57 -5.17 13.16
N VAL A 195 9.29 -5.22 14.47
CA VAL A 195 8.56 -6.34 15.10
C VAL A 195 7.15 -6.48 14.51
N MET A 196 6.43 -5.38 14.33
CA MET A 196 5.09 -5.41 13.72
C MET A 196 5.13 -5.98 12.30
N VAL A 197 6.08 -5.56 11.47
CA VAL A 197 6.26 -6.07 10.10
C VAL A 197 6.65 -7.56 10.12
N ALA A 198 7.55 -7.95 11.04
CA ALA A 198 7.96 -9.34 11.21
C ALA A 198 6.80 -10.26 11.63
N LEU A 199 5.98 -9.81 12.58
CA LEU A 199 4.80 -10.55 13.04
C LEU A 199 3.77 -10.70 11.92
N LEU A 200 3.46 -9.64 11.19
CA LEU A 200 2.51 -9.68 10.09
C LEU A 200 3.00 -10.55 8.94
N GLY A 201 4.23 -10.36 8.50
CA GLY A 201 4.78 -11.13 7.40
C GLY A 201 4.95 -12.61 7.75
N GLY A 202 5.44 -12.90 8.97
CA GLY A 202 5.60 -14.28 9.46
C GLY A 202 4.25 -14.98 9.63
N SER A 203 3.24 -14.32 10.19
CA SER A 203 1.89 -14.88 10.33
C SER A 203 1.20 -15.05 8.97
N ALA A 204 1.33 -14.10 8.05
CA ALA A 204 0.78 -14.21 6.70
C ALA A 204 1.36 -15.41 5.94
N LEU A 205 2.68 -15.55 6.00
CA LEU A 205 3.39 -16.67 5.37
C LEU A 205 2.94 -18.01 5.95
N GLY A 206 3.01 -18.16 7.27
CA GLY A 206 2.64 -19.41 7.94
C GLY A 206 1.16 -19.75 7.75
N SER A 207 0.28 -18.76 7.83
CA SER A 207 -1.15 -18.90 7.60
C SER A 207 -1.45 -19.43 6.19
N LEU A 208 -0.84 -18.86 5.14
CA LEU A 208 -1.04 -19.32 3.77
C LEU A 208 -0.36 -20.67 3.46
N MET A 209 0.70 -21.02 4.18
CA MET A 209 1.26 -22.38 4.07
C MET A 209 0.32 -23.41 4.69
N LEU A 210 -0.24 -23.13 5.87
CA LEU A 210 -1.14 -24.04 6.57
C LEU A 210 -2.51 -24.16 5.92
N SER A 211 -2.98 -23.12 5.21
CA SER A 211 -4.27 -23.21 4.50
C SER A 211 -4.32 -24.32 3.45
N ARG A 212 -3.17 -24.81 2.98
CA ARG A 212 -3.08 -26.00 2.09
C ARG A 212 -3.23 -27.33 2.82
N THR A 213 -3.18 -27.34 4.15
CA THR A 213 -3.22 -28.57 4.96
C THR A 213 -4.53 -28.77 5.69
N VAL A 214 -5.52 -27.90 5.51
CA VAL A 214 -6.79 -27.92 6.27
C VAL A 214 -7.64 -29.14 5.94
N HIS A 215 -7.55 -29.64 4.71
CA HIS A 215 -8.19 -30.89 4.30
C HIS A 215 -7.16 -31.82 3.65
N GLU A 216 -7.16 -33.09 4.05
CA GLU A 216 -6.20 -34.10 3.55
C GLU A 216 -6.36 -34.39 2.05
N VAL A 217 -7.48 -34.00 1.42
CA VAL A 217 -7.80 -34.24 0.02
C VAL A 217 -8.19 -32.91 -0.64
N GLU A 218 -7.35 -32.41 -1.54
CA GLU A 218 -7.60 -31.31 -2.47
C GLU A 218 -8.28 -30.06 -1.87
N SER A 219 -7.64 -29.43 -0.89
CA SER A 219 -8.16 -28.17 -0.35
C SER A 219 -8.06 -27.04 -1.38
N HIS A 220 -9.21 -26.50 -1.79
CA HIS A 220 -9.28 -25.30 -2.63
C HIS A 220 -9.09 -23.98 -1.85
N ALA A 221 -8.77 -24.07 -0.56
CA ALA A 221 -8.65 -22.92 0.32
C ALA A 221 -7.71 -21.83 -0.23
N THR A 222 -6.51 -22.21 -0.69
CA THR A 222 -5.58 -21.24 -1.30
C THR A 222 -6.12 -20.64 -2.59
N SER A 223 -6.83 -21.42 -3.40
CA SER A 223 -7.47 -20.95 -4.64
C SER A 223 -8.58 -19.94 -4.35
N ILE A 224 -9.38 -20.20 -3.32
CA ILE A 224 -10.43 -19.27 -2.86
C ILE A 224 -9.80 -17.99 -2.30
N PHE A 225 -8.71 -18.09 -1.52
CA PHE A 225 -7.96 -16.92 -1.07
C PHE A 225 -7.50 -16.04 -2.24
N LEU A 226 -6.88 -16.65 -3.26
CA LEU A 226 -6.42 -15.92 -4.44
C LEU A 226 -7.58 -15.32 -5.24
N LEU A 227 -8.69 -16.07 -5.40
CA LEU A 227 -9.90 -15.56 -6.04
C LEU A 227 -10.44 -14.31 -5.34
N VAL A 228 -10.50 -14.33 -4.00
CA VAL A 228 -10.93 -13.17 -3.21
C VAL A 228 -10.00 -11.98 -3.43
N LEU A 229 -8.67 -12.19 -3.45
CA LEU A 229 -7.72 -11.10 -3.73
C LEU A 229 -7.92 -10.50 -5.12
N VAL A 230 -8.15 -11.33 -6.15
CA VAL A 230 -8.40 -10.86 -7.52
C VAL A 230 -9.68 -10.02 -7.56
N VAL A 231 -10.79 -10.58 -7.09
CA VAL A 231 -12.11 -9.95 -7.21
C VAL A 231 -12.19 -8.67 -6.36
N ALA A 232 -11.70 -8.72 -5.11
CA ALA A 232 -11.67 -7.56 -4.23
C ALA A 232 -10.71 -6.47 -4.75
N GLY A 233 -9.56 -6.87 -5.32
CA GLY A 233 -8.61 -5.94 -5.93
C GLY A 233 -9.18 -5.24 -7.16
N ILE A 234 -9.86 -5.96 -8.05
CA ILE A 234 -10.54 -5.40 -9.22
C ILE A 234 -11.68 -4.47 -8.77
N ALA A 235 -12.48 -4.88 -7.79
CA ALA A 235 -13.57 -4.05 -7.27
C ALA A 235 -13.04 -2.74 -6.67
N ALA A 236 -11.99 -2.81 -5.86
CA ALA A 236 -11.33 -1.64 -5.31
C ALA A 236 -10.83 -0.70 -6.41
N TRP A 237 -10.13 -1.24 -7.40
CA TRP A 237 -9.57 -0.46 -8.50
C TRP A 237 -10.65 0.20 -9.36
N ILE A 238 -11.75 -0.51 -9.71
CA ILE A 238 -12.87 0.06 -10.47
C ILE A 238 -13.52 1.20 -9.67
N LEU A 239 -13.80 0.98 -8.39
CA LEU A 239 -14.46 1.98 -7.55
C LEU A 239 -13.60 3.22 -7.31
N ASP A 240 -12.28 3.08 -7.24
CA ASP A 240 -11.35 4.20 -7.16
C ASP A 240 -11.31 5.04 -8.45
N GLN A 241 -11.68 4.48 -9.62
CA GLN A 241 -11.76 5.21 -10.90
C GLN A 241 -13.06 6.01 -11.05
N VAL A 242 -14.11 5.67 -10.29
CA VAL A 242 -15.42 6.32 -10.41
C VAL A 242 -15.44 7.57 -9.53
N ARG A 243 -15.67 8.76 -10.11
CA ARG A 243 -15.69 10.05 -9.38
C ARG A 243 -16.76 10.13 -8.28
N THR A 244 -17.92 9.49 -8.49
CA THR A 244 -19.04 9.45 -7.55
C THR A 244 -19.56 8.02 -7.47
N PRO A 245 -18.87 7.10 -6.78
CA PRO A 245 -19.33 5.74 -6.68
C PRO A 245 -20.59 5.65 -5.81
N LEU A 246 -21.55 4.83 -6.22
CA LEU A 246 -22.75 4.51 -5.43
C LEU A 246 -22.42 3.78 -4.13
N ILE A 247 -21.30 3.05 -4.14
CA ILE A 247 -20.76 2.30 -3.00
C ILE A 247 -19.34 2.79 -2.81
N ASP A 248 -18.96 3.14 -1.59
CA ASP A 248 -17.60 3.52 -1.30
C ASP A 248 -16.60 2.36 -1.53
N PRO A 249 -15.33 2.64 -1.89
CA PRO A 249 -14.37 1.60 -2.25
C PRO A 249 -14.11 0.56 -1.15
N PHE A 250 -14.28 0.92 0.13
CA PHE A 250 -14.08 -0.01 1.26
C PHE A 250 -15.23 -0.99 1.38
N THR A 251 -16.46 -0.50 1.36
CA THR A 251 -17.68 -1.32 1.35
C THR A 251 -17.72 -2.20 0.11
N GLY A 252 -17.31 -1.67 -1.05
CA GLY A 252 -17.23 -2.44 -2.29
C GLY A 252 -16.18 -3.55 -2.21
N THR A 253 -15.01 -3.28 -1.66
CA THR A 253 -13.96 -4.29 -1.43
C THR A 253 -14.44 -5.37 -0.45
N ALA A 254 -15.11 -4.97 0.64
CA ALA A 254 -15.63 -5.90 1.63
C ALA A 254 -16.72 -6.81 1.03
N LEU A 255 -17.67 -6.23 0.31
CA LEU A 255 -18.74 -7.00 -0.37
C LEU A 255 -18.15 -7.96 -1.41
N ALA A 256 -17.22 -7.50 -2.23
CA ALA A 256 -16.55 -8.30 -3.24
C ALA A 256 -15.81 -9.49 -2.62
N SER A 257 -15.18 -9.31 -1.44
CA SER A 257 -14.50 -10.37 -0.71
C SER A 257 -15.45 -11.48 -0.27
N VAL A 258 -16.59 -11.11 0.31
CA VAL A 258 -17.61 -12.07 0.76
C VAL A 258 -18.23 -12.80 -0.41
N VAL A 259 -18.60 -12.08 -1.48
CA VAL A 259 -19.19 -12.67 -2.69
C VAL A 259 -18.19 -13.61 -3.39
N ALA A 260 -16.92 -13.23 -3.49
CA ALA A 260 -15.90 -14.07 -4.11
C ALA A 260 -15.62 -15.35 -3.31
N ALA A 261 -15.58 -15.26 -1.97
CA ALA A 261 -15.42 -16.44 -1.12
C ALA A 261 -16.59 -17.40 -1.25
N ALA A 262 -17.83 -16.88 -1.23
CA ALA A 262 -19.05 -17.68 -1.42
C ALA A 262 -19.11 -18.31 -2.82
N ALA A 263 -18.76 -17.56 -3.87
CA ALA A 263 -18.71 -18.07 -5.23
C ALA A 263 -17.66 -19.18 -5.39
N GLY A 264 -16.49 -19.00 -4.80
CA GLY A 264 -15.44 -20.01 -4.78
C GLY A 264 -15.90 -21.29 -4.06
N ALA A 265 -16.48 -21.17 -2.87
CA ALA A 265 -17.02 -22.31 -2.13
C ALA A 265 -18.08 -23.07 -2.95
N PHE A 266 -19.00 -22.34 -3.57
CA PHE A 266 -20.02 -22.95 -4.42
C PHE A 266 -19.44 -23.68 -5.63
N VAL A 267 -18.44 -23.10 -6.33
CA VAL A 267 -17.83 -23.67 -7.53
C VAL A 267 -17.04 -24.96 -7.20
N TRP A 268 -16.36 -24.96 -6.07
CA TRP A 268 -15.52 -26.09 -5.67
C TRP A 268 -16.20 -27.09 -4.71
N GLY A 269 -17.48 -26.83 -4.37
CA GLY A 269 -18.24 -27.74 -3.51
C GLY A 269 -17.83 -27.73 -2.03
N GLU A 270 -17.25 -26.61 -1.59
CA GLU A 270 -16.81 -26.40 -0.20
C GLU A 270 -17.96 -25.89 0.70
N ASP A 271 -17.75 -25.86 2.02
CA ASP A 271 -18.76 -25.34 2.96
C ASP A 271 -19.04 -23.85 2.75
N LEU A 272 -20.23 -23.54 2.24
CA LEU A 272 -20.63 -22.16 1.93
C LEU A 272 -20.67 -21.28 3.17
N VAL A 273 -21.13 -21.79 4.31
CA VAL A 273 -21.28 -20.99 5.54
C VAL A 273 -19.91 -20.65 6.11
N GLY A 274 -19.03 -21.63 6.18
CA GLY A 274 -17.65 -21.42 6.61
C GLY A 274 -16.93 -20.41 5.72
N TYR A 275 -17.07 -20.52 4.39
CA TYR A 275 -16.41 -19.57 3.49
C TYR A 275 -17.07 -18.17 3.45
N LEU A 276 -18.32 -18.01 3.82
CA LEU A 276 -18.89 -16.69 4.08
C LEU A 276 -18.20 -16.00 5.27
N LEU A 277 -17.92 -16.74 6.34
CA LEU A 277 -17.16 -16.22 7.49
C LEU A 277 -15.71 -15.90 7.11
N VAL A 278 -15.09 -16.75 6.32
CA VAL A 278 -13.74 -16.50 5.76
C VAL A 278 -13.74 -15.24 4.91
N GLY A 279 -14.70 -15.06 4.02
CA GLY A 279 -14.86 -13.87 3.18
C GLY A 279 -15.03 -12.60 4.00
N LEU A 280 -15.80 -12.64 5.10
CA LEU A 280 -15.95 -11.53 6.03
C LEU A 280 -14.63 -11.22 6.75
N GLY A 281 -13.91 -12.23 7.21
CA GLY A 281 -12.60 -12.05 7.84
C GLY A 281 -11.56 -11.46 6.88
N MET A 282 -11.55 -11.92 5.61
CA MET A 282 -10.71 -11.34 4.56
C MET A 282 -11.09 -9.88 4.26
N ALA A 283 -12.38 -9.55 4.24
CA ALA A 283 -12.85 -8.17 4.09
C ALA A 283 -12.29 -7.25 5.17
N VAL A 284 -12.37 -7.68 6.43
CA VAL A 284 -11.77 -6.96 7.56
C VAL A 284 -10.25 -6.83 7.39
N GLY A 285 -9.58 -7.91 7.02
CA GLY A 285 -8.13 -7.92 6.78
C GLY A 285 -7.70 -6.97 5.67
N LEU A 286 -8.39 -6.98 4.53
CA LEU A 286 -8.10 -6.12 3.37
C LEU A 286 -8.29 -4.63 3.70
N VAL A 287 -9.40 -4.28 4.37
CA VAL A 287 -9.68 -2.89 4.74
C VAL A 287 -8.76 -2.39 5.84
N ALA A 288 -8.64 -3.15 6.94
CA ALA A 288 -7.79 -2.78 8.06
C ALA A 288 -6.29 -2.76 7.67
N GLY A 289 -5.87 -3.67 6.79
CA GLY A 289 -4.49 -3.75 6.31
C GLY A 289 -4.08 -2.54 5.49
N ARG A 290 -4.98 -1.91 4.72
CA ARG A 290 -4.72 -0.62 4.07
C ARG A 290 -4.42 0.48 5.10
N GLY A 291 -5.23 0.57 6.16
CA GLY A 291 -5.00 1.52 7.24
C GLY A 291 -3.68 1.26 7.97
N PHE A 292 -3.39 0.01 8.24
CA PHE A 292 -2.16 -0.42 8.89
C PHE A 292 -0.92 -0.12 8.01
N GLY A 293 -0.99 -0.42 6.71
CA GLY A 293 0.06 -0.07 5.75
C GLY A 293 0.29 1.45 5.69
N SER A 294 -0.78 2.24 5.68
CA SER A 294 -0.69 3.70 5.78
C SER A 294 0.01 4.14 7.07
N LEU A 295 -0.35 3.57 8.21
CA LEU A 295 0.27 3.87 9.50
C LEU A 295 1.77 3.57 9.48
N ILE A 296 2.17 2.40 9.01
CA ILE A 296 3.59 2.03 8.92
C ILE A 296 4.32 2.95 7.95
N ARG A 297 3.79 3.13 6.73
CA ARG A 297 4.46 3.89 5.67
C ARG A 297 4.49 5.39 5.91
N THR A 298 3.46 5.95 6.55
CA THR A 298 3.32 7.40 6.71
C THR A 298 3.36 7.90 8.15
N GLY A 299 3.27 7.01 9.13
CA GLY A 299 3.11 7.37 10.54
C GLY A 299 1.72 7.96 10.87
N ARG A 300 0.79 7.92 9.90
CA ARG A 300 -0.58 8.41 10.07
C ARG A 300 -1.56 7.35 9.60
N LEU A 301 -2.60 7.10 10.39
CA LEU A 301 -3.69 6.22 9.97
C LEU A 301 -4.53 6.97 8.91
N SER A 302 -4.56 6.45 7.70
CA SER A 302 -5.41 6.94 6.62
C SER A 302 -5.96 5.76 5.83
N LEU A 303 -7.27 5.73 5.65
CA LEU A 303 -7.92 4.77 4.78
C LEU A 303 -8.18 5.36 3.38
N SER A 304 -8.38 6.69 3.32
CA SER A 304 -8.83 7.38 2.10
C SER A 304 -7.70 7.81 1.15
N ARG A 305 -6.44 7.80 1.59
CA ARG A 305 -5.31 8.19 0.76
C ARG A 305 -4.39 6.99 0.54
N PRO A 306 -4.02 6.68 -0.71
CA PRO A 306 -3.04 5.63 -0.96
C PRO A 306 -1.73 5.97 -0.26
N ALA A 307 -1.16 5.00 0.42
CA ALA A 307 0.14 5.15 1.03
C ALA A 307 1.23 5.16 -0.06
N PRO A 308 2.36 5.85 0.12
CA PRO A 308 3.45 5.85 -0.84
C PRO A 308 4.16 4.49 -0.85
N GLY A 309 4.43 3.95 -2.03
CA GLY A 309 5.16 2.70 -2.21
C GLY A 309 4.75 1.97 -3.49
N ALA A 310 5.63 1.10 -3.99
CA ALA A 310 5.36 0.29 -5.16
C ALA A 310 4.49 -0.95 -4.83
N LEU A 311 4.48 -1.39 -3.57
CA LEU A 311 3.76 -2.60 -3.12
C LEU A 311 2.66 -2.30 -2.08
N THR A 312 2.10 -1.09 -2.10
CA THR A 312 1.03 -0.69 -1.18
C THR A 312 -0.25 -1.52 -1.34
N ALA A 313 -0.50 -2.04 -2.53
CA ALA A 313 -1.61 -2.96 -2.79
C ALA A 313 -1.53 -4.24 -1.95
N LEU A 314 -0.32 -4.67 -1.55
CA LEU A 314 -0.11 -5.86 -0.72
C LEU A 314 -0.40 -5.62 0.77
N ASP A 315 -0.40 -4.38 1.25
CA ASP A 315 -0.59 -4.08 2.68
C ASP A 315 -1.89 -4.70 3.22
N GLY A 316 -2.99 -4.57 2.46
CA GLY A 316 -4.26 -5.22 2.78
C GLY A 316 -4.21 -6.74 2.67
N ALA A 317 -3.61 -7.24 1.60
CA ALA A 317 -3.51 -8.67 1.33
C ALA A 317 -2.71 -9.42 2.42
N ILE A 318 -1.66 -8.80 2.96
CA ILE A 318 -0.81 -9.40 4.00
C ILE A 318 -1.55 -9.54 5.32
N LEU A 319 -2.33 -8.53 5.73
CA LEU A 319 -3.15 -8.67 6.94
C LEU A 319 -4.28 -9.67 6.73
N ALA A 320 -4.92 -9.69 5.56
CA ALA A 320 -5.92 -10.71 5.22
C ALA A 320 -5.30 -12.11 5.24
N ALA A 321 -4.09 -12.27 4.70
CA ALA A 321 -3.35 -13.53 4.73
C ALA A 321 -3.02 -13.99 6.15
N ALA A 322 -2.61 -13.08 7.03
CA ALA A 322 -2.32 -13.40 8.44
C ALA A 322 -3.55 -13.92 9.18
N LEU A 323 -4.74 -13.41 8.85
CA LEU A 323 -6.01 -13.81 9.46
C LEU A 323 -6.63 -15.07 8.80
N TYR A 324 -6.17 -15.45 7.61
CA TYR A 324 -6.83 -16.44 6.78
C TYR A 324 -6.94 -17.82 7.43
N TYR A 325 -5.82 -18.45 7.80
CA TYR A 325 -5.81 -19.75 8.42
C TYR A 325 -6.49 -19.79 9.80
N PRO A 326 -6.26 -18.84 10.70
CA PRO A 326 -7.00 -18.78 11.96
C PRO A 326 -8.51 -18.76 11.78
N ILE A 327 -9.01 -17.99 10.81
CA ILE A 327 -10.45 -17.94 10.54
C ILE A 327 -10.90 -19.24 9.86
N LEU A 328 -10.16 -19.74 8.88
CA LEU A 328 -10.46 -20.98 8.18
C LEU A 328 -10.56 -22.17 9.16
N SER A 329 -9.61 -22.31 10.10
CA SER A 329 -9.57 -23.38 11.07
C SER A 329 -10.69 -23.36 12.14
N VAL A 330 -11.39 -22.25 12.28
CA VAL A 330 -12.55 -22.09 13.17
C VAL A 330 -13.87 -22.20 12.40
N ALA A 331 -13.85 -21.82 11.13
CA ALA A 331 -15.04 -21.77 10.28
C ALA A 331 -15.35 -23.13 9.62
N LEU A 332 -14.33 -23.95 9.39
CA LEU A 332 -14.42 -25.29 8.80
C LEU A 332 -13.95 -26.36 9.76
#